data_8ece76ce139e4630c685cc51a864553b
#
_entry.id   8ece76ce139e4630c685cc51a864553b
#
_cell.length_a   1.000
_cell.length_b   1.000
_cell.length_c   1.000
_cell.angle_alpha   90.00
_cell.angle_beta   90.00
_cell.angle_gamma   90.00
#
_symmetry.space_group_name_H-M   'P 1'
#
loop_
_entity.id
_entity.type
_entity.pdbx_description
1 polymer ?
#
loop_
_entity_poly.entity_id
_entity_poly.type
_entity_poly.pdbx_seq_one_letter_code
_entity_poly.pdbx_strand_id
1 'polypeptide(L)'
;MLGSLTIVVAHHMYVIPPYPYLATDYDTQLSLFTHHMWIGGFLIVGAAAHAAIFKVRDYDLTTRYNNLLDMSLGVAMHILTRYVYF
;
A
#
# COMPACT_ATOMS: atom_id res chain seq x y z
N MET A 1 2.70 3.59 3.66
CA MET A 1 2.86 5.01 3.26
C MET A 1 3.53 5.18 1.92
N LEU A 2 4.71 4.56 1.71
CA LEU A 2 5.44 4.69 0.44
C LEU A 2 4.61 4.21 -0.75
N GLY A 3 3.88 3.11 -0.61
CA GLY A 3 3.04 2.62 -1.69
C GLY A 3 1.93 3.58 -2.08
N SER A 4 1.30 4.21 -1.10
CA SER A 4 0.26 5.21 -1.36
C SER A 4 0.83 6.42 -2.08
N LEU A 5 2.01 6.89 -1.65
CA LEU A 5 2.68 8.00 -2.33
C LEU A 5 3.08 7.63 -3.75
N THR A 6 3.51 6.40 -3.96
CA THR A 6 3.89 5.92 -5.29
C THR A 6 2.70 5.91 -6.25
N ILE A 7 1.54 5.47 -5.78
CA ILE A 7 0.31 5.51 -6.57
C ILE A 7 -0.11 6.94 -6.86
N VAL A 8 -0.04 7.81 -5.86
CA VAL A 8 -0.37 9.22 -6.04
C VAL A 8 0.57 9.88 -7.04
N VAL A 9 1.86 9.54 -7.00
CA VAL A 9 2.83 10.05 -7.98
C VAL A 9 2.44 9.61 -9.39
N ALA A 10 2.06 8.36 -9.57
CA ALA A 10 1.63 7.88 -10.88
C ALA A 10 0.45 8.71 -11.42
N HIS A 11 -0.54 8.92 -10.59
CA HIS A 11 -1.72 9.67 -10.97
C HIS A 11 -1.39 11.12 -11.27
N HIS A 12 -0.59 11.77 -10.42
CA HIS A 12 -0.23 13.18 -10.61
C HIS A 12 0.62 13.39 -11.85
N MET A 13 1.57 12.49 -12.13
CA MET A 13 2.39 12.61 -13.34
C MET A 13 1.56 12.42 -14.61
N TYR A 14 0.51 11.64 -14.53
CA TYR A 14 -0.41 11.48 -15.64
C TYR A 14 -1.25 12.73 -15.87
N VAL A 15 -1.81 13.29 -14.79
CA VAL A 15 -2.71 14.46 -14.87
C VAL A 15 -1.94 15.75 -15.11
N ILE A 16 -0.76 15.89 -14.49
CA ILE A 16 0.08 17.08 -14.59
C ILE A 16 1.49 16.61 -15.00
N PRO A 17 1.74 16.43 -16.31
CA PRO A 17 3.03 15.93 -16.77
C PRO A 17 4.17 16.84 -16.30
N PRO A 18 5.15 16.28 -15.56
CA PRO A 18 6.22 17.10 -14.97
C PRO A 18 7.38 17.42 -15.94
N TYR A 19 7.41 16.76 -17.08
CA TYR A 19 8.49 16.92 -18.05
C TYR A 19 7.97 17.47 -19.37
N PRO A 20 8.79 18.27 -20.09
CA PRO A 20 8.39 18.76 -21.41
C PRO A 20 8.06 17.62 -22.35
N TYR A 21 6.96 17.78 -23.08
CA TYR A 21 6.50 16.80 -24.09
C TYR A 21 6.19 15.40 -23.56
N LEU A 22 6.10 15.22 -22.23
CA LEU A 22 5.78 13.91 -21.68
C LEU A 22 4.37 13.48 -22.07
N ALA A 23 3.42 14.40 -22.09
CA ALA A 23 2.03 14.08 -22.41
C ALA A 23 1.88 13.55 -23.85
N THR A 24 2.77 13.94 -24.76
CA THR A 24 2.74 13.48 -26.14
C THR A 24 3.62 12.27 -26.39
N ASP A 25 4.48 11.92 -25.43
CA ASP A 25 5.31 10.72 -25.51
C ASP A 25 4.57 9.58 -24.80
N TYR A 26 3.73 8.89 -25.55
CA TYR A 26 2.83 7.89 -24.98
C TYR A 26 3.57 6.71 -24.35
N ASP A 27 4.69 6.30 -24.93
CA ASP A 27 5.44 5.17 -24.39
C ASP A 27 6.02 5.48 -23.03
N THR A 28 6.66 6.66 -22.87
CA THR A 28 7.23 7.07 -21.61
C THR A 28 6.14 7.32 -20.57
N GLN A 29 5.06 7.99 -20.97
CA GLN A 29 3.94 8.27 -20.07
C GLN A 29 3.31 6.98 -19.57
N LEU A 30 3.06 6.04 -20.46
CA LEU A 30 2.48 4.74 -20.10
C LEU A 30 3.42 3.95 -19.20
N SER A 31 4.71 3.95 -19.50
CA SER A 31 5.69 3.23 -18.69
C SER A 31 5.77 3.79 -17.28
N LEU A 32 5.83 5.12 -17.15
CA LEU A 32 5.89 5.76 -15.84
C LEU A 32 4.62 5.49 -15.02
N PHE A 33 3.47 5.67 -15.64
CA PHE A 33 2.19 5.43 -14.98
C PHE A 33 2.06 3.97 -14.53
N THR A 34 2.29 3.05 -15.44
CA THR A 34 2.14 1.62 -15.16
C THR A 34 3.12 1.18 -14.10
N HIS A 35 4.38 1.58 -14.21
CA HIS A 35 5.41 1.21 -13.24
C HIS A 35 5.03 1.67 -11.84
N HIS A 36 4.71 2.96 -11.69
CA HIS A 36 4.44 3.50 -10.37
C HIS A 36 3.14 2.96 -9.78
N MET A 37 2.12 2.72 -10.61
CA MET A 37 0.88 2.09 -10.13
C MET A 37 1.12 0.68 -9.62
N TRP A 38 1.85 -0.14 -10.37
CA TRP A 38 2.10 -1.52 -9.98
C TRP A 38 3.02 -1.61 -8.78
N ILE A 39 4.10 -0.84 -8.77
CA ILE A 39 5.02 -0.83 -7.63
C ILE A 39 4.29 -0.35 -6.37
N GLY A 40 3.49 0.71 -6.49
CA GLY A 40 2.72 1.20 -5.36
C GLY A 40 1.71 0.18 -4.85
N GLY A 41 1.01 -0.48 -5.77
CA GLY A 41 0.06 -1.52 -5.42
C GLY A 41 0.72 -2.69 -4.69
N PHE A 42 1.86 -3.17 -5.19
CA PHE A 42 2.59 -4.25 -4.54
C PHE A 42 3.14 -3.83 -3.18
N LEU A 43 3.57 -2.59 -3.03
CA LEU A 43 4.03 -2.09 -1.74
C LEU A 43 2.91 -2.09 -0.70
N ILE A 44 1.71 -1.69 -1.10
CA ILE A 44 0.55 -1.69 -0.20
C ILE A 44 0.17 -3.12 0.20
N VAL A 45 0.10 -4.02 -0.78
CA VAL A 45 -0.22 -5.43 -0.50
C VAL A 45 0.87 -6.06 0.37
N GLY A 46 2.13 -5.76 0.08
CA GLY A 46 3.25 -6.26 0.88
C GLY A 46 3.20 -5.74 2.31
N ALA A 47 2.85 -4.47 2.49
CA ALA A 47 2.70 -3.89 3.82
C ALA A 47 1.60 -4.59 4.62
N ALA A 48 0.46 -4.83 3.98
CA ALA A 48 -0.65 -5.53 4.62
C ALA A 48 -0.25 -6.95 5.01
N ALA A 49 0.47 -7.66 4.12
CA ALA A 49 0.94 -9.01 4.39
C ALA A 49 1.93 -9.04 5.56
N HIS A 50 2.88 -8.12 5.59
CA HIS A 50 3.86 -8.03 6.68
C HIS A 50 3.19 -7.69 8.00
N ALA A 51 2.21 -6.78 7.99
CA ALA A 51 1.47 -6.44 9.19
C ALA A 51 0.67 -7.64 9.71
N ALA A 52 0.06 -8.40 8.81
CA ALA A 52 -0.69 -9.59 9.19
C ALA A 52 0.23 -10.65 9.81
N ILE A 53 1.40 -10.87 9.21
CA ILE A 53 2.37 -11.84 9.72
C ILE A 53 2.85 -11.42 11.12
N PHE A 54 3.14 -10.14 11.30
CA PHE A 54 3.54 -9.62 12.60
C PHE A 54 2.47 -9.88 13.66
N LYS A 55 1.22 -9.56 13.34
CA LYS A 55 0.13 -9.75 14.30
C LYS A 55 -0.13 -11.21 14.61
N VAL A 56 -0.02 -12.10 13.63
CA VAL A 56 -0.27 -13.52 13.83
C VAL A 56 0.85 -14.17 14.65
N ARG A 57 2.11 -13.79 14.38
CA ARG A 57 3.26 -14.44 15.00
C ARG A 57 3.67 -13.82 16.33
N ASP A 58 3.63 -12.49 16.39
CA ASP A 58 4.25 -11.76 17.51
C ASP A 58 3.25 -11.00 18.36
N TYR A 59 1.97 -11.10 18.06
CA TYR A 59 0.96 -10.37 18.83
C TYR A 59 0.84 -10.96 20.25
N ASP A 60 1.04 -10.09 21.23
CA ASP A 60 0.95 -10.46 22.63
C ASP A 60 -0.36 -9.97 23.23
N LEU A 61 -1.19 -10.91 23.67
CA LEU A 61 -2.48 -10.60 24.24
C LEU A 61 -2.39 -9.81 25.55
N THR A 62 -1.27 -9.90 26.24
CA THR A 62 -1.10 -9.22 27.52
C THR A 62 -0.88 -7.73 27.37
N THR A 63 -0.45 -7.26 26.19
CA THR A 63 -0.15 -5.86 25.95
C THR A 63 -1.15 -5.16 25.05
N ARG A 64 -2.05 -5.90 24.42
CA ARG A 64 -2.92 -5.37 23.37
C ARG A 64 -3.84 -4.24 23.82
N TYR A 65 -4.34 -4.31 25.05
CA TYR A 65 -5.35 -3.36 25.52
C TYR A 65 -4.76 -2.04 26.00
N ASN A 66 -3.46 -1.93 26.00
CA ASN A 66 -2.79 -0.71 26.42
C ASN A 66 -2.58 0.26 25.26
N ASN A 67 -2.95 -0.13 24.02
CA ASN A 67 -2.69 0.66 22.85
C ASN A 67 -3.91 0.61 21.91
N LEU A 68 -4.61 1.74 21.81
CA LEU A 68 -5.81 1.83 20.96
C LEU A 68 -5.49 1.61 19.48
N LEU A 69 -4.31 2.04 19.05
CA LEU A 69 -3.88 1.81 17.67
C LEU A 69 -3.72 0.32 17.40
N ASP A 70 -3.10 -0.41 18.32
CA ASP A 70 -2.95 -1.85 18.19
C ASP A 70 -4.31 -2.55 18.19
N MET A 71 -5.26 -2.08 18.98
CA MET A 71 -6.61 -2.62 18.97
C MET A 71 -7.28 -2.42 17.62
N SER A 72 -7.16 -1.21 17.06
CA SER A 72 -7.72 -0.91 15.75
C SER A 72 -7.08 -1.75 14.65
N LEU A 73 -5.76 -1.87 14.68
CA LEU A 73 -5.03 -2.71 13.74
C LEU A 73 -5.38 -4.18 13.94
N GLY A 74 -5.58 -4.61 15.17
CA GLY A 74 -5.98 -5.97 15.46
C GLY A 74 -7.32 -6.33 14.83
N VAL A 75 -8.30 -5.44 14.93
CA VAL A 75 -9.60 -5.65 14.30
C VAL A 75 -9.46 -5.70 12.78
N ALA A 76 -8.74 -4.75 12.21
CA ALA A 76 -8.51 -4.72 10.76
C ALA A 76 -7.81 -5.98 10.27
N MET A 77 -6.79 -6.44 11.01
CA MET A 77 -6.06 -7.65 10.66
C MET A 77 -6.93 -8.89 10.81
N HIS A 78 -7.80 -8.93 11.80
CA HIS A 78 -8.73 -10.04 11.97
C HIS A 78 -9.67 -10.18 10.77
N ILE A 79 -10.23 -9.06 10.32
CA ILE A 79 -11.08 -9.04 9.14
C ILE A 79 -10.28 -9.48 7.91
N LEU A 80 -9.10 -8.91 7.73
CA LEU A 80 -8.26 -9.20 6.57
C LEU A 80 -7.88 -10.68 6.52
N THR A 81 -7.45 -11.26 7.65
CA THR A 81 -7.04 -12.66 7.67
C THR A 81 -8.21 -13.60 7.38
N ARG A 82 -9.41 -13.27 7.82
CA ARG A 82 -10.57 -14.08 7.52
C ARG A 82 -10.88 -14.12 6.03
N TYR A 83 -10.68 -13.02 5.34
CA TYR A 83 -11.00 -12.94 3.91
C TYR A 83 -9.85 -13.39 3.02
N VAL A 84 -8.61 -13.25 3.47
CA VAL A 84 -7.44 -13.56 2.64
C VAL A 84 -6.95 -14.99 2.86
N TYR A 85 -6.93 -15.46 4.11
CA TYR A 85 -6.39 -16.79 4.44
C TYR A 85 -7.45 -17.87 4.58
N PHE A 86 -8.67 -17.47 4.78
CA PHE A 86 -9.77 -18.39 5.01
C PHE A 86 -10.99 -17.99 4.19
#